data_2c2d35bbc0ebe383ff74ec65bb8f8295
#
_entry.id   2c2d35bbc0ebe383ff74ec65bb8f8295
#
_cell.length_a   1.000
_cell.length_b   1.000
_cell.length_c   1.000
_cell.angle_alpha   90.00
_cell.angle_beta   90.00
_cell.angle_gamma   90.00
#
_symmetry.space_group_name_H-M   'P 1'
#
loop_
_entity.id
_entity.type
_entity.pdbx_description
1 polymer ?
#
loop_
_entity_poly.entity_id
_entity_poly.type
_entity_poly.pdbx_seq_one_letter_code
_entity_poly.pdbx_strand_id
1 'polypeptide(L)'
;MRGLLTLKELKTEKIMELIKYAIELKNGHKVTYPDKKVVTLFYENSTRTHYSFQCALMNLGIKVLQCDTNQSSSKKGESLYDTVRTFEYLGVDGVVIRSSKDEYFKELENINIPIFNGGDGKSNHPTQSLLDLMTIYEEYGKFEGLKCCIVGDILHSRVAHTNIEVMQRLGMDVYISGPEEFNDNSCKFIPFEQAIKEMDIIMLLRVQFERHKEGMTLSVEEYHKQYGLTMERVKQMKENAIIMHPAPVNRGVEIADDVVECKKSRIFPQMANGVYIRMAVISQAMEHRLWS
;
A
#
# COMPACT_ATOMS: atom_id res chain seq x y z
N MET A 1 5.85 -20.42 -4.16
CA MET A 1 6.48 -19.10 -4.32
C MET A 1 6.83 -18.55 -2.94
N ARG A 2 8.04 -18.01 -2.73
CA ARG A 2 8.60 -17.75 -1.38
C ARG A 2 8.55 -16.27 -0.94
N GLY A 3 7.67 -15.44 -1.49
CA GLY A 3 7.58 -14.00 -1.17
C GLY A 3 6.15 -13.52 -1.02
N LEU A 4 5.93 -12.22 -0.85
CA LEU A 4 4.61 -11.60 -0.74
C LEU A 4 4.20 -10.97 -2.08
N LEU A 5 3.26 -11.58 -2.78
CA LEU A 5 2.79 -11.15 -4.09
C LEU A 5 1.41 -10.48 -4.02
N THR A 6 0.51 -11.07 -3.26
CA THR A 6 -0.86 -10.60 -3.05
C THR A 6 -1.31 -10.95 -1.62
N LEU A 7 -2.37 -10.32 -1.12
CA LEU A 7 -2.98 -10.69 0.16
C LEU A 7 -4.13 -11.68 0.01
N LYS A 8 -4.60 -11.93 -1.21
CA LYS A 8 -5.78 -12.79 -1.46
C LYS A 8 -5.64 -14.20 -0.87
N GLU A 9 -4.46 -14.79 -1.00
CA GLU A 9 -4.17 -16.15 -0.53
C GLU A 9 -3.62 -16.21 0.90
N LEU A 10 -3.29 -15.04 1.47
CA LEU A 10 -2.72 -14.97 2.82
C LEU A 10 -3.85 -15.06 3.86
N LYS A 11 -3.80 -16.06 4.74
CA LYS A 11 -4.79 -16.22 5.81
C LYS A 11 -4.85 -15.00 6.72
N THR A 12 -6.02 -14.70 7.28
CA THR A 12 -6.22 -13.56 8.20
C THR A 12 -5.33 -13.64 9.43
N GLU A 13 -5.08 -14.86 9.96
CA GLU A 13 -4.19 -15.10 11.08
C GLU A 13 -2.76 -14.69 10.75
N LYS A 14 -2.30 -14.96 9.52
CA LYS A 14 -0.96 -14.59 9.06
C LYS A 14 -0.85 -13.07 8.84
N ILE A 15 -1.90 -12.42 8.35
CA ILE A 15 -1.96 -10.95 8.28
C ILE A 15 -1.80 -10.35 9.67
N MET A 16 -2.52 -10.88 10.67
CA MET A 16 -2.40 -10.44 12.05
C MET A 16 -1.03 -10.70 12.66
N GLU A 17 -0.42 -11.85 12.37
CA GLU A 17 0.95 -12.17 12.79
C GLU A 17 1.96 -11.14 12.22
N LEU A 18 1.86 -10.82 10.93
CA LEU A 18 2.73 -9.84 10.27
C LEU A 18 2.57 -8.45 10.89
N ILE A 19 1.33 -8.02 11.17
CA ILE A 19 1.06 -6.71 11.80
C ILE A 19 1.66 -6.66 13.21
N LYS A 20 1.42 -7.68 14.04
CA LYS A 20 1.96 -7.74 15.40
C LYS A 20 3.49 -7.77 15.39
N TYR A 21 4.09 -8.56 14.51
CA TYR A 21 5.53 -8.61 14.39
C TYR A 21 6.14 -7.28 13.89
N ALA A 22 5.46 -6.59 12.98
CA ALA A 22 5.88 -5.25 12.56
C ALA A 22 5.82 -4.24 13.72
N ILE A 23 4.82 -4.33 14.60
CA ILE A 23 4.71 -3.52 15.81
C ILE A 23 5.85 -3.84 16.81
N GLU A 24 6.19 -5.11 16.98
CA GLU A 24 7.34 -5.51 17.81
C GLU A 24 8.65 -4.92 17.28
N LEU A 25 8.88 -4.99 15.94
CA LEU A 25 10.04 -4.37 15.31
C LEU A 25 10.06 -2.85 15.50
N LYS A 26 8.90 -2.19 15.40
CA LYS A 26 8.75 -0.75 15.65
C LYS A 26 9.07 -0.39 17.13
N ASN A 27 8.73 -1.27 18.04
CA ASN A 27 8.98 -1.12 19.48
C ASN A 27 10.39 -1.56 19.91
N GLY A 28 11.29 -1.82 18.97
CA GLY A 28 12.70 -2.05 19.25
C GLY A 28 13.15 -3.50 19.22
N HIS A 29 12.30 -4.46 18.85
CA HIS A 29 12.75 -5.82 18.55
C HIS A 29 13.76 -5.79 17.41
N LYS A 30 14.90 -6.46 17.58
CA LYS A 30 16.00 -6.45 16.59
C LYS A 30 16.17 -7.81 15.97
N VAL A 31 16.25 -7.81 14.65
CA VAL A 31 16.61 -8.97 13.83
C VAL A 31 17.50 -8.50 12.68
N THR A 32 18.53 -9.26 12.32
CA THR A 32 19.46 -8.87 11.27
C THR A 32 19.87 -10.04 10.39
N TYR A 33 20.14 -9.76 9.11
CA TYR A 33 20.54 -10.72 8.09
C TYR A 33 21.74 -10.17 7.28
N PRO A 34 22.93 -9.98 7.89
CA PRO A 34 24.06 -9.26 7.28
C PRO A 34 24.67 -9.97 6.06
N ASP A 35 24.44 -11.26 5.93
CA ASP A 35 24.95 -12.06 4.81
C ASP A 35 23.97 -12.11 3.62
N LYS A 36 22.75 -11.59 3.80
CA LYS A 36 21.74 -11.59 2.76
C LYS A 36 21.87 -10.41 1.81
N LYS A 37 21.48 -10.62 0.55
CA LYS A 37 21.46 -9.62 -0.52
C LYS A 37 20.08 -9.60 -1.17
N VAL A 38 19.51 -8.41 -1.33
CA VAL A 38 18.23 -8.21 -2.01
C VAL A 38 18.38 -7.14 -3.08
N VAL A 39 17.86 -7.40 -4.28
CA VAL A 39 17.83 -6.44 -5.37
C VAL A 39 16.48 -5.74 -5.45
N THR A 40 16.49 -4.46 -5.83
CA THR A 40 15.27 -3.68 -6.08
C THR A 40 15.14 -3.35 -7.57
N LEU A 41 14.01 -3.76 -8.17
CA LEU A 41 13.66 -3.56 -9.58
C LEU A 41 12.39 -2.73 -9.68
N PHE A 42 12.53 -1.44 -9.98
CA PHE A 42 11.41 -0.51 -10.08
C PHE A 42 11.24 -0.04 -11.52
N TYR A 43 10.30 -0.61 -12.24
CA TYR A 43 9.92 -0.26 -13.61
C TYR A 43 8.92 0.91 -13.67
N GLU A 44 8.35 1.30 -12.51
CA GLU A 44 7.56 2.51 -12.34
C GLU A 44 8.17 3.41 -11.28
N ASN A 45 8.11 4.72 -11.49
CA ASN A 45 8.56 5.71 -10.52
C ASN A 45 7.79 5.59 -9.20
N SER A 46 8.50 5.42 -8.11
CA SER A 46 7.91 5.33 -6.77
C SER A 46 8.90 5.72 -5.69
N THR A 47 8.87 6.97 -5.25
CA THR A 47 9.76 7.44 -4.18
C THR A 47 9.50 6.71 -2.86
N ARG A 48 8.24 6.73 -2.38
CA ARG A 48 7.90 6.18 -1.07
C ARG A 48 8.10 4.67 -0.96
N THR A 49 7.53 3.89 -1.87
CA THR A 49 7.65 2.43 -1.83
C THR A 49 9.10 2.00 -1.99
N HIS A 50 9.83 2.60 -2.93
CA HIS A 50 11.23 2.27 -3.20
C HIS A 50 12.10 2.51 -1.96
N TYR A 51 12.14 3.74 -1.48
CA TYR A 51 12.99 4.08 -0.33
C TYR A 51 12.54 3.42 0.98
N SER A 52 11.23 3.17 1.15
CA SER A 52 10.74 2.43 2.32
C SER A 52 11.18 0.95 2.32
N PHE A 53 11.24 0.30 1.15
CA PHE A 53 11.88 -1.02 1.04
C PHE A 53 13.38 -0.96 1.32
N GLN A 54 14.08 0.04 0.80
CA GLN A 54 15.50 0.20 1.08
C GLN A 54 15.77 0.43 2.57
N CYS A 55 15.02 1.33 3.23
CA CYS A 55 15.12 1.53 4.67
C CYS A 55 14.86 0.22 5.45
N ALA A 56 13.83 -0.55 5.07
CA ALA A 56 13.53 -1.82 5.69
C ALA A 56 14.69 -2.82 5.55
N LEU A 57 15.24 -2.96 4.35
CA LEU A 57 16.38 -3.83 4.08
C LEU A 57 17.64 -3.41 4.87
N MET A 58 17.92 -2.11 4.90
CA MET A 58 19.06 -1.56 5.67
C MET A 58 18.89 -1.80 7.18
N ASN A 59 17.68 -1.60 7.71
CA ASN A 59 17.38 -1.85 9.12
C ASN A 59 17.52 -3.33 9.49
N LEU A 60 17.31 -4.23 8.54
CA LEU A 60 17.56 -5.67 8.68
C LEU A 60 19.03 -6.06 8.42
N GLY A 61 19.92 -5.11 8.18
CA GLY A 61 21.33 -5.38 7.85
C GLY A 61 21.53 -6.06 6.49
N ILE A 62 20.52 -6.12 5.63
CA ILE A 62 20.56 -6.76 4.31
C ILE A 62 21.28 -5.85 3.31
N LYS A 63 22.19 -6.41 2.52
CA LYS A 63 22.87 -5.69 1.44
C LYS A 63 21.90 -5.40 0.29
N VAL A 64 21.72 -4.13 -0.06
CA VAL A 64 20.80 -3.71 -1.11
C VAL A 64 21.53 -3.50 -2.42
N LEU A 65 21.11 -4.24 -3.45
CA LEU A 65 21.55 -3.98 -4.82
C LEU A 65 20.45 -3.16 -5.54
N GLN A 66 20.86 -2.00 -6.02
CA GLN A 66 19.99 -1.15 -6.84
C GLN A 66 20.21 -1.46 -8.31
N CYS A 67 19.17 -1.84 -9.02
CA CYS A 67 19.21 -1.98 -10.46
C CYS A 67 18.50 -0.79 -11.10
N ASP A 68 19.24 0.00 -11.88
CA ASP A 68 18.64 1.03 -12.73
C ASP A 68 17.97 0.36 -13.93
N THR A 69 16.67 0.15 -13.82
CA THR A 69 15.85 -0.47 -14.87
C THR A 69 15.87 0.31 -16.18
N ASN A 70 16.19 1.62 -16.14
CA ASN A 70 16.30 2.47 -17.33
C ASN A 70 17.61 2.26 -18.10
N GLN A 71 18.63 1.69 -17.46
CA GLN A 71 19.94 1.40 -18.06
C GLN A 71 20.24 -0.10 -18.15
N SER A 72 19.29 -0.95 -17.73
CA SER A 72 19.43 -2.40 -17.71
C SER A 72 19.23 -3.04 -19.09
N SER A 73 19.57 -4.34 -19.18
CA SER A 73 19.38 -5.17 -20.38
C SER A 73 17.91 -5.28 -20.83
N SER A 74 16.94 -4.91 -19.99
CA SER A 74 15.53 -4.83 -20.38
C SER A 74 15.29 -3.91 -21.59
N LYS A 75 16.10 -2.86 -21.78
CA LYS A 75 16.10 -2.05 -23.01
C LYS A 75 16.57 -2.80 -24.26
N LYS A 76 17.27 -3.92 -24.10
CA LYS A 76 17.72 -4.79 -25.19
C LYS A 76 16.72 -5.93 -25.46
N GLY A 77 15.54 -5.92 -24.83
CA GLY A 77 14.51 -6.94 -24.98
C GLY A 77 14.62 -8.12 -24.00
N GLU A 78 15.45 -8.04 -22.97
CA GLU A 78 15.50 -9.06 -21.92
C GLU A 78 14.18 -9.11 -21.15
N SER A 79 13.66 -10.33 -20.96
CA SER A 79 12.41 -10.53 -20.22
C SER A 79 12.59 -10.27 -18.72
N LEU A 80 11.48 -9.99 -18.01
CA LEU A 80 11.51 -9.88 -16.55
C LEU A 80 11.99 -11.20 -15.92
N TYR A 81 11.58 -12.35 -16.49
CA TYR A 81 12.02 -13.66 -16.04
C TYR A 81 13.53 -13.81 -16.12
N ASP A 82 14.15 -13.50 -17.26
CA ASP A 82 15.60 -13.63 -17.45
C ASP A 82 16.38 -12.69 -16.53
N THR A 83 15.88 -11.47 -16.34
CA THR A 83 16.46 -10.51 -15.38
C THR A 83 16.46 -11.05 -13.96
N VAL A 84 15.32 -11.56 -13.47
CA VAL A 84 15.21 -12.11 -12.11
C VAL A 84 16.02 -13.41 -11.97
N ARG A 85 15.99 -14.24 -13.00
CA ARG A 85 16.78 -15.48 -13.06
C ARG A 85 18.29 -15.22 -12.99
N THR A 86 18.73 -14.15 -13.67
CA THR A 86 20.14 -13.71 -13.60
C THR A 86 20.52 -13.36 -12.15
N PHE A 87 19.71 -12.56 -11.43
CA PHE A 87 19.96 -12.23 -10.04
C PHE A 87 19.95 -13.46 -9.11
N GLU A 88 19.06 -14.40 -9.37
CA GLU A 88 19.04 -15.68 -8.63
C GLU A 88 20.37 -16.42 -8.78
N TYR A 89 20.90 -16.54 -9.99
CA TYR A 89 22.20 -17.19 -10.26
C TYR A 89 23.41 -16.39 -9.76
N LEU A 90 23.29 -15.08 -9.60
CA LEU A 90 24.28 -14.23 -8.94
C LEU A 90 24.28 -14.36 -7.41
N GLY A 91 23.42 -15.21 -6.86
CA GLY A 91 23.34 -15.49 -5.43
C GLY A 91 22.66 -14.37 -4.65
N VAL A 92 21.63 -13.73 -5.23
CA VAL A 92 20.74 -12.80 -4.53
C VAL A 92 19.69 -13.62 -3.77
N ASP A 93 19.38 -13.21 -2.54
CA ASP A 93 18.47 -13.93 -1.64
C ASP A 93 17.00 -13.48 -1.76
N GLY A 94 16.72 -12.45 -2.56
CA GLY A 94 15.37 -11.98 -2.80
C GLY A 94 15.31 -10.78 -3.72
N VAL A 95 14.12 -10.50 -4.26
CA VAL A 95 13.92 -9.38 -5.18
C VAL A 95 12.65 -8.61 -4.82
N VAL A 96 12.76 -7.27 -4.79
CA VAL A 96 11.62 -6.36 -4.71
C VAL A 96 11.29 -5.88 -6.11
N ILE A 97 10.06 -6.09 -6.58
CA ILE A 97 9.66 -5.70 -7.93
C ILE A 97 8.44 -4.79 -7.88
N ARG A 98 8.50 -3.68 -8.63
CA ARG A 98 7.36 -2.84 -8.98
C ARG A 98 7.24 -2.75 -10.49
N SER A 99 6.08 -3.09 -11.03
CA SER A 99 5.81 -3.13 -12.47
C SER A 99 4.49 -2.45 -12.82
N SER A 100 4.39 -1.92 -14.05
CA SER A 100 3.14 -1.45 -14.63
C SER A 100 2.24 -2.59 -15.13
N LYS A 101 2.77 -3.81 -15.24
CA LYS A 101 2.04 -4.99 -15.69
C LYS A 101 1.30 -5.61 -14.51
N ASP A 102 0.01 -5.90 -14.70
CA ASP A 102 -0.80 -6.63 -13.74
C ASP A 102 -0.26 -8.05 -13.57
N GLU A 103 -0.21 -8.50 -12.32
CA GLU A 103 0.17 -9.87 -11.94
C GLU A 103 1.46 -10.37 -12.62
N TYR A 104 2.45 -9.48 -12.83
CA TYR A 104 3.74 -9.80 -13.45
C TYR A 104 4.42 -11.05 -12.87
N PHE A 105 4.13 -11.34 -11.62
CA PHE A 105 4.71 -12.46 -10.89
C PHE A 105 4.29 -13.83 -11.42
N LYS A 106 3.25 -13.91 -12.23
CA LYS A 106 2.87 -15.16 -12.93
C LYS A 106 3.96 -15.63 -13.89
N GLU A 107 4.75 -14.71 -14.43
CA GLU A 107 5.89 -15.05 -15.29
C GLU A 107 7.09 -15.61 -14.49
N LEU A 108 7.07 -15.48 -13.16
CA LEU A 108 8.17 -15.80 -12.27
C LEU A 108 7.95 -17.08 -11.44
N GLU A 109 7.02 -17.94 -11.85
CA GLU A 109 6.64 -19.16 -11.09
C GLU A 109 7.83 -20.11 -10.82
N ASN A 110 8.79 -20.16 -11.74
CA ASN A 110 9.98 -21.02 -11.63
C ASN A 110 11.16 -20.36 -10.89
N ILE A 111 10.99 -19.17 -10.35
CA ILE A 111 12.01 -18.49 -9.53
C ILE A 111 11.93 -19.02 -8.09
N ASN A 112 13.08 -19.37 -7.51
CA ASN A 112 13.15 -19.98 -6.16
C ASN A 112 13.44 -18.98 -5.04
N ILE A 113 13.91 -17.75 -5.37
CA ILE A 113 14.13 -16.71 -4.36
C ILE A 113 12.84 -15.96 -4.06
N PRO A 114 12.66 -15.40 -2.84
CA PRO A 114 11.52 -14.57 -2.47
C PRO A 114 11.33 -13.37 -3.39
N ILE A 115 10.07 -13.13 -3.80
CA ILE A 115 9.66 -11.97 -4.59
C ILE A 115 8.72 -11.11 -3.73
N PHE A 116 9.08 -9.84 -3.55
CA PHE A 116 8.29 -8.87 -2.80
C PHE A 116 7.62 -7.89 -3.76
N ASN A 117 6.29 -7.94 -3.83
CA ASN A 117 5.52 -7.07 -4.72
C ASN A 117 5.46 -5.63 -4.18
N GLY A 118 6.15 -4.70 -4.85
CA GLY A 118 6.14 -3.26 -4.60
C GLY A 118 4.98 -2.52 -5.28
N GLY A 119 4.05 -3.26 -5.90
CA GLY A 119 2.90 -2.77 -6.68
C GLY A 119 2.93 -3.26 -8.12
N ASP A 120 1.83 -3.83 -8.59
CA ASP A 120 1.65 -4.32 -9.94
C ASP A 120 0.44 -3.68 -10.63
N GLY A 121 0.67 -3.06 -11.76
CA GLY A 121 -0.36 -2.45 -12.61
C GLY A 121 -1.47 -1.73 -11.83
N LYS A 122 -2.70 -2.20 -12.00
CA LYS A 122 -3.90 -1.75 -11.27
C LYS A 122 -4.40 -2.79 -10.25
N SER A 123 -3.70 -3.93 -10.07
CA SER A 123 -4.22 -5.10 -9.36
C SER A 123 -3.86 -5.12 -7.87
N ASN A 124 -2.59 -5.14 -7.49
CA ASN A 124 -2.21 -5.39 -6.11
C ASN A 124 -1.17 -4.39 -5.57
N HIS A 125 -1.30 -4.07 -4.29
CA HIS A 125 -0.27 -3.38 -3.51
C HIS A 125 -0.23 -3.94 -2.07
N PRO A 126 0.23 -5.20 -1.88
CA PRO A 126 0.05 -5.91 -0.63
C PRO A 126 0.69 -5.22 0.58
N THR A 127 1.89 -4.66 0.43
CA THR A 127 2.56 -3.97 1.55
C THR A 127 1.92 -2.61 1.87
N GLN A 128 1.18 -2.00 0.93
CA GLN A 128 0.39 -0.81 1.22
C GLN A 128 -0.80 -1.17 2.10
N SER A 129 -1.56 -2.19 1.74
CA SER A 129 -2.69 -2.62 2.56
C SER A 129 -2.25 -3.08 3.95
N LEU A 130 -1.13 -3.80 4.06
CA LEU A 130 -0.61 -4.19 5.37
C LEU A 130 -0.22 -2.99 6.24
N LEU A 131 0.42 -1.94 5.68
CA LEU A 131 0.75 -0.75 6.47
C LEU A 131 -0.49 0.05 6.86
N ASP A 132 -1.52 0.07 6.00
CA ASP A 132 -2.81 0.69 6.29
C ASP A 132 -3.49 -0.05 7.45
N LEU A 133 -3.51 -1.39 7.40
CA LEU A 133 -4.04 -2.25 8.46
C LEU A 133 -3.24 -2.10 9.76
N MET A 134 -1.91 -2.05 9.70
CA MET A 134 -1.08 -1.79 10.89
C MET A 134 -1.45 -0.46 11.55
N THR A 135 -1.64 0.59 10.75
CA THR A 135 -2.03 1.91 11.24
C THR A 135 -3.40 1.89 11.91
N ILE A 136 -4.38 1.19 11.33
CA ILE A 136 -5.70 0.99 11.93
C ILE A 136 -5.59 0.21 13.24
N TYR A 137 -4.80 -0.86 13.25
CA TYR A 137 -4.63 -1.70 14.44
C TYR A 137 -3.94 -0.96 15.59
N GLU A 138 -2.97 -0.09 15.31
CA GLU A 138 -2.33 0.76 16.34
C GLU A 138 -3.32 1.74 16.98
N GLU A 139 -4.31 2.24 16.24
CA GLU A 139 -5.31 3.19 16.73
C GLU A 139 -6.45 2.52 17.50
N TYR A 140 -6.93 1.36 17.03
CA TYR A 140 -8.15 0.75 17.55
C TYR A 140 -7.96 -0.60 18.25
N GLY A 141 -6.82 -1.26 18.08
CA GLY A 141 -6.54 -2.59 18.62
C GLY A 141 -7.37 -3.73 18.02
N LYS A 142 -8.20 -3.46 17.03
CA LYS A 142 -9.11 -4.41 16.38
C LYS A 142 -9.44 -3.98 14.96
N PHE A 143 -10.12 -4.86 14.22
CA PHE A 143 -10.72 -4.56 12.91
C PHE A 143 -12.24 -4.71 12.92
N GLU A 144 -12.72 -5.79 13.53
CA GLU A 144 -14.14 -6.17 13.54
C GLU A 144 -15.05 -5.02 13.97
N GLY A 145 -16.05 -4.73 13.14
CA GLY A 145 -17.06 -3.70 13.38
C GLY A 145 -16.59 -2.26 13.17
N LEU A 146 -15.33 -2.01 12.77
CA LEU A 146 -14.89 -0.67 12.36
C LEU A 146 -15.49 -0.30 11.00
N LYS A 147 -15.91 0.95 10.86
CA LYS A 147 -16.45 1.50 9.62
C LYS A 147 -15.40 2.33 8.89
N CYS A 148 -15.07 1.94 7.68
CA CYS A 148 -14.11 2.64 6.81
C CYS A 148 -14.79 3.11 5.53
N CYS A 149 -14.62 4.38 5.17
CA CYS A 149 -14.99 4.89 3.85
C CYS A 149 -13.73 5.22 3.05
N ILE A 150 -13.60 4.60 1.87
CA ILE A 150 -12.57 4.92 0.90
C ILE A 150 -13.16 5.92 -0.09
N VAL A 151 -12.48 7.08 -0.26
CA VAL A 151 -13.02 8.23 -0.99
C VAL A 151 -12.14 8.58 -2.18
N GLY A 152 -12.71 8.67 -3.36
CA GLY A 152 -12.04 9.12 -4.57
C GLY A 152 -12.20 8.17 -5.76
N ASP A 153 -11.14 8.01 -6.55
CA ASP A 153 -11.14 7.14 -7.73
C ASP A 153 -10.95 5.66 -7.32
N ILE A 154 -12.06 4.98 -7.07
CA ILE A 154 -12.06 3.56 -6.69
C ILE A 154 -11.73 2.70 -7.92
N LEU A 155 -12.37 2.99 -9.06
CA LEU A 155 -12.28 2.21 -10.30
C LEU A 155 -10.84 1.96 -10.77
N HIS A 156 -9.94 2.93 -10.59
CA HIS A 156 -8.56 2.83 -11.06
C HIS A 156 -7.53 2.63 -9.94
N SER A 157 -7.98 2.39 -8.70
CA SER A 157 -7.10 2.32 -7.54
C SER A 157 -6.83 0.89 -7.06
N ARG A 158 -5.63 0.36 -7.39
CA ARG A 158 -5.15 -0.90 -6.79
C ARG A 158 -5.12 -0.90 -5.26
N VAL A 159 -4.92 0.28 -4.66
CA VAL A 159 -4.94 0.42 -3.19
C VAL A 159 -6.35 0.24 -2.66
N ALA A 160 -7.36 0.83 -3.31
CA ALA A 160 -8.75 0.65 -2.95
C ALA A 160 -9.16 -0.83 -3.03
N HIS A 161 -8.93 -1.47 -4.17
CA HIS A 161 -9.33 -2.87 -4.38
C HIS A 161 -8.67 -3.83 -3.38
N THR A 162 -7.34 -3.67 -3.13
CA THR A 162 -6.66 -4.53 -2.16
C THR A 162 -7.16 -4.27 -0.73
N ASN A 163 -7.41 -3.00 -0.36
CA ASN A 163 -7.92 -2.65 0.96
C ASN A 163 -9.36 -3.12 1.18
N ILE A 164 -10.24 -2.93 0.22
CA ILE A 164 -11.64 -3.37 0.30
C ILE A 164 -11.70 -4.86 0.62
N GLU A 165 -11.01 -5.68 -0.18
CA GLU A 165 -11.00 -7.14 -0.01
C GLU A 165 -10.51 -7.53 1.37
N VAL A 166 -9.34 -7.04 1.79
CA VAL A 166 -8.72 -7.49 3.04
C VAL A 166 -9.41 -6.93 4.27
N MET A 167 -9.90 -5.69 4.24
CA MET A 167 -10.64 -5.07 5.36
C MET A 167 -11.96 -5.78 5.61
N GLN A 168 -12.71 -6.11 4.55
CA GLN A 168 -13.96 -6.88 4.66
C GLN A 168 -13.70 -8.29 5.24
N ARG A 169 -12.65 -8.96 4.80
CA ARG A 169 -12.24 -10.27 5.30
C ARG A 169 -11.83 -10.24 6.79
N LEU A 170 -11.34 -9.09 7.28
CA LEU A 170 -11.04 -8.84 8.69
C LEU A 170 -12.25 -8.36 9.51
N GLY A 171 -13.46 -8.35 8.93
CA GLY A 171 -14.69 -7.99 9.62
C GLY A 171 -14.98 -6.50 9.72
N MET A 172 -14.34 -5.67 8.89
CA MET A 172 -14.66 -4.24 8.81
C MET A 172 -15.86 -4.00 7.89
N ASP A 173 -16.66 -2.99 8.21
CA ASP A 173 -17.69 -2.44 7.33
C ASP A 173 -17.07 -1.41 6.38
N VAL A 174 -16.86 -1.79 5.13
CA VAL A 174 -16.22 -0.94 4.13
C VAL A 174 -17.25 -0.29 3.23
N TYR A 175 -17.10 1.02 3.03
CA TYR A 175 -17.91 1.86 2.16
C TYR A 175 -17.01 2.59 1.17
N ILE A 176 -17.61 3.05 0.07
CA ILE A 176 -16.96 3.91 -0.91
C ILE A 176 -17.73 5.20 -1.09
N SER A 177 -17.02 6.28 -1.46
CA SER A 177 -17.57 7.57 -1.78
C SER A 177 -16.74 8.26 -2.86
N GLY A 178 -17.34 9.18 -3.58
CA GLY A 178 -16.69 9.94 -4.65
C GLY A 178 -17.62 10.20 -5.82
N PRO A 179 -17.11 10.80 -6.92
CA PRO A 179 -17.86 10.97 -8.16
C PRO A 179 -18.36 9.63 -8.72
N GLU A 180 -19.53 9.66 -9.37
CA GLU A 180 -20.18 8.47 -9.91
C GLU A 180 -19.31 7.74 -10.95
N GLU A 181 -18.59 8.49 -11.77
CA GLU A 181 -17.66 7.98 -12.78
C GLU A 181 -16.48 7.18 -12.20
N PHE A 182 -16.21 7.32 -10.90
CA PHE A 182 -15.13 6.62 -10.18
C PHE A 182 -15.62 5.43 -9.36
N ASN A 183 -16.93 5.18 -9.39
CA ASN A 183 -17.53 4.07 -8.66
C ASN A 183 -17.51 2.79 -9.50
N ASP A 184 -16.94 1.71 -8.95
CA ASP A 184 -16.91 0.38 -9.57
C ASP A 184 -17.92 -0.59 -8.96
N ASN A 185 -18.77 -0.11 -8.05
CA ASN A 185 -19.75 -0.92 -7.30
C ASN A 185 -19.14 -2.08 -6.47
N SER A 186 -17.87 -2.02 -6.14
CA SER A 186 -17.18 -3.04 -5.33
C SER A 186 -17.64 -3.07 -3.87
N CYS A 187 -18.20 -1.95 -3.39
CA CYS A 187 -18.69 -1.78 -2.03
C CYS A 187 -20.00 -0.97 -1.98
N LYS A 188 -20.60 -0.91 -0.79
CA LYS A 188 -21.73 -0.01 -0.52
C LYS A 188 -21.29 1.46 -0.67
N PHE A 189 -21.99 2.20 -1.53
CA PHE A 189 -21.79 3.63 -1.66
C PHE A 189 -22.43 4.37 -0.48
N ILE A 190 -21.76 5.42 0.00
CA ILE A 190 -22.29 6.35 0.99
C ILE A 190 -21.99 7.80 0.56
N PRO A 191 -22.94 8.74 0.67
CA PRO A 191 -22.65 10.16 0.43
C PRO A 191 -21.54 10.67 1.34
N PHE A 192 -20.60 11.46 0.80
CA PHE A 192 -19.40 11.87 1.53
C PHE A 192 -19.73 12.62 2.84
N GLU A 193 -20.70 13.52 2.83
CA GLU A 193 -21.13 14.24 4.03
C GLU A 193 -21.69 13.33 5.13
N GLN A 194 -22.29 12.21 4.74
CA GLN A 194 -22.73 11.19 5.69
C GLN A 194 -21.54 10.37 6.19
N ALA A 195 -20.60 10.01 5.30
CA ALA A 195 -19.39 9.28 5.67
C ALA A 195 -18.56 10.05 6.71
N ILE A 196 -18.42 11.36 6.54
CA ILE A 196 -17.72 12.23 7.51
C ILE A 196 -18.24 12.05 8.93
N LYS A 197 -19.54 11.91 9.11
CA LYS A 197 -20.18 11.81 10.44
C LYS A 197 -20.21 10.40 11.01
N GLU A 198 -20.25 9.39 10.15
CA GLU A 198 -20.55 8.01 10.57
C GLU A 198 -19.34 7.07 10.58
N MET A 199 -18.26 7.40 9.86
CA MET A 199 -17.12 6.49 9.74
C MET A 199 -16.13 6.65 10.89
N ASP A 200 -15.43 5.57 11.19
CA ASP A 200 -14.29 5.56 12.09
C ASP A 200 -13.01 5.93 11.33
N ILE A 201 -12.97 5.56 10.05
CA ILE A 201 -11.81 5.81 9.17
C ILE A 201 -12.31 6.47 7.87
N ILE A 202 -11.73 7.61 7.54
CA ILE A 202 -11.83 8.23 6.21
C ILE A 202 -10.50 8.03 5.50
N MET A 203 -10.48 7.18 4.48
CA MET A 203 -9.31 6.92 3.65
C MET A 203 -9.48 7.62 2.30
N LEU A 204 -8.73 8.70 2.09
CA LEU A 204 -8.76 9.44 0.84
C LEU A 204 -7.83 8.77 -0.18
N LEU A 205 -8.18 8.86 -1.44
CA LEU A 205 -7.33 8.48 -2.56
C LEU A 205 -6.86 9.71 -3.33
N ARG A 206 -5.66 9.65 -3.87
CA ARG A 206 -5.16 10.70 -4.75
C ARG A 206 -5.99 10.75 -6.04
N VAL A 207 -6.49 11.93 -6.40
CA VAL A 207 -7.11 12.16 -7.70
C VAL A 207 -6.02 12.33 -8.76
N GLN A 208 -6.04 11.49 -9.79
CA GLN A 208 -5.02 11.46 -10.84
C GLN A 208 -5.49 12.21 -12.09
N PHE A 209 -5.62 13.55 -12.02
CA PHE A 209 -6.06 14.39 -13.14
C PHE A 209 -5.22 14.18 -14.41
N GLU A 210 -3.93 13.84 -14.25
CA GLU A 210 -3.03 13.56 -15.35
C GLU A 210 -3.42 12.33 -16.19
N ARG A 211 -4.20 11.41 -15.62
CA ARG A 211 -4.68 10.19 -16.29
C ARG A 211 -6.07 10.34 -16.90
N HIS A 212 -6.83 11.33 -16.46
CA HIS A 212 -8.26 11.49 -16.80
C HIS A 212 -8.51 12.64 -17.79
N LYS A 213 -7.58 12.90 -18.73
CA LYS A 213 -7.69 14.02 -19.70
C LYS A 213 -9.00 14.05 -20.51
N GLU A 214 -9.76 12.97 -20.57
CA GLU A 214 -11.00 12.85 -21.36
C GLU A 214 -12.23 12.34 -20.56
N GLY A 215 -12.12 12.13 -19.23
CA GLY A 215 -13.18 11.44 -18.47
C GLY A 215 -13.61 12.08 -17.15
N MET A 216 -12.97 13.16 -16.69
CA MET A 216 -13.43 13.85 -15.48
C MET A 216 -14.42 14.97 -15.84
N THR A 217 -15.62 14.90 -15.23
CA THR A 217 -16.65 15.92 -15.37
C THR A 217 -16.45 17.10 -14.43
N LEU A 218 -15.68 16.91 -13.33
CA LEU A 218 -15.44 17.92 -12.30
C LEU A 218 -14.09 18.61 -12.48
N SER A 219 -14.08 19.94 -12.33
CA SER A 219 -12.84 20.71 -12.13
C SER A 219 -12.20 20.40 -10.78
N VAL A 220 -10.92 20.83 -10.58
CA VAL A 220 -10.22 20.72 -9.28
C VAL A 220 -11.01 21.38 -8.17
N GLU A 221 -11.51 22.58 -8.41
CA GLU A 221 -12.28 23.38 -7.45
C GLU A 221 -13.63 22.71 -7.11
N GLU A 222 -14.32 22.17 -8.10
CA GLU A 222 -15.58 21.44 -7.92
C GLU A 222 -15.35 20.14 -7.14
N TYR A 223 -14.29 19.39 -7.48
CA TYR A 223 -13.93 18.19 -6.72
C TYR A 223 -13.63 18.54 -5.27
N HIS A 224 -12.78 19.55 -5.02
CA HIS A 224 -12.48 19.99 -3.65
C HIS A 224 -13.73 20.41 -2.88
N LYS A 225 -14.61 21.15 -3.50
CA LYS A 225 -15.88 21.58 -2.89
C LYS A 225 -16.78 20.41 -2.50
N GLN A 226 -16.84 19.37 -3.35
CA GLN A 226 -17.75 18.24 -3.13
C GLN A 226 -17.11 17.14 -2.26
N TYR A 227 -15.84 16.79 -2.49
CA TYR A 227 -15.16 15.63 -1.91
C TYR A 227 -13.86 15.98 -1.18
N GLY A 228 -13.39 17.21 -1.20
CA GLY A 228 -12.18 17.63 -0.49
C GLY A 228 -12.40 17.59 1.03
N LEU A 229 -11.49 16.95 1.77
CA LEU A 229 -11.55 16.95 3.23
C LEU A 229 -10.97 18.25 3.78
N THR A 230 -11.85 19.13 4.31
CA THR A 230 -11.52 20.42 4.92
C THR A 230 -11.58 20.34 6.44
N MET A 231 -11.03 21.35 7.14
CA MET A 231 -11.14 21.41 8.61
C MET A 231 -12.57 21.52 9.12
N GLU A 232 -13.48 22.13 8.35
CA GLU A 232 -14.92 22.17 8.67
C GLU A 232 -15.52 20.76 8.68
N ARG A 233 -15.14 19.91 7.74
CA ARG A 233 -15.53 18.50 7.69
C ARG A 233 -14.88 17.70 8.79
N VAL A 234 -13.59 17.93 9.07
CA VAL A 234 -12.87 17.26 10.16
C VAL A 234 -13.51 17.48 11.53
N LYS A 235 -14.05 18.69 11.77
CA LYS A 235 -14.77 19.01 13.01
C LYS A 235 -16.09 18.22 13.17
N GLN A 236 -16.66 17.70 12.09
CA GLN A 236 -17.88 16.89 12.10
C GLN A 236 -17.60 15.39 12.24
N MET A 237 -16.35 14.96 12.12
CA MET A 237 -15.96 13.56 12.30
C MET A 237 -16.12 13.11 13.74
N LYS A 238 -16.36 11.81 13.94
CA LYS A 238 -16.35 11.22 15.29
C LYS A 238 -15.06 11.59 16.03
N GLU A 239 -15.14 11.70 17.35
CA GLU A 239 -14.00 12.09 18.19
C GLU A 239 -12.76 11.24 17.90
N ASN A 240 -12.90 9.91 17.86
CA ASN A 240 -11.83 8.96 17.63
C ASN A 240 -11.60 8.59 16.16
N ALA A 241 -12.27 9.29 15.22
CA ALA A 241 -12.07 8.99 13.79
C ALA A 241 -10.69 9.43 13.32
N ILE A 242 -10.12 8.67 12.39
CA ILE A 242 -8.82 8.95 11.77
C ILE A 242 -8.94 9.22 10.28
N ILE A 243 -7.96 9.96 9.76
CA ILE A 243 -7.80 10.29 8.34
C ILE A 243 -6.59 9.55 7.81
N MET A 244 -6.77 8.81 6.73
CA MET A 244 -5.74 8.04 6.06
C MET A 244 -5.62 8.44 4.58
N HIS A 245 -4.41 8.26 4.01
CA HIS A 245 -4.15 8.49 2.60
C HIS A 245 -2.88 7.74 2.19
N PRO A 246 -2.87 6.95 1.10
CA PRO A 246 -1.68 6.19 0.68
C PRO A 246 -0.55 7.07 0.13
N ALA A 247 -0.78 8.37 -0.03
CA ALA A 247 0.13 9.38 -0.62
C ALA A 247 0.61 9.02 -2.05
N PRO A 248 1.04 10.03 -2.87
CA PRO A 248 1.15 11.44 -2.50
C PRO A 248 -0.23 12.10 -2.35
N VAL A 249 -0.32 13.15 -1.57
CA VAL A 249 -1.53 13.97 -1.47
C VAL A 249 -1.51 15.08 -2.51
N ASN A 250 -2.67 15.43 -3.06
CA ASN A 250 -2.85 16.66 -3.82
C ASN A 250 -3.53 17.68 -2.88
N ARG A 251 -2.71 18.55 -2.29
CA ARG A 251 -3.20 19.62 -1.40
C ARG A 251 -4.13 20.56 -2.16
N GLY A 252 -5.25 20.92 -1.55
CA GLY A 252 -6.29 21.72 -2.20
C GLY A 252 -7.17 20.95 -3.20
N VAL A 253 -7.00 19.62 -3.28
CA VAL A 253 -7.85 18.75 -4.11
C VAL A 253 -8.65 17.81 -3.20
N GLU A 254 -8.15 16.60 -2.93
CA GLU A 254 -8.83 15.65 -2.06
C GLU A 254 -8.65 15.96 -0.56
N ILE A 255 -7.70 16.83 -0.21
CA ILE A 255 -7.40 17.21 1.17
C ILE A 255 -6.91 18.65 1.26
N ALA A 256 -7.40 19.43 2.22
CA ALA A 256 -6.90 20.79 2.50
C ALA A 256 -5.53 20.75 3.18
N ASP A 257 -4.75 21.82 3.03
CA ASP A 257 -3.38 21.91 3.54
C ASP A 257 -3.26 21.67 5.04
N ASP A 258 -4.14 22.29 5.81
CA ASP A 258 -4.19 22.24 7.27
C ASP A 258 -4.70 20.88 7.82
N VAL A 259 -5.32 20.07 6.97
CA VAL A 259 -5.81 18.72 7.34
C VAL A 259 -4.72 17.68 7.26
N VAL A 260 -3.73 17.82 6.36
CA VAL A 260 -2.70 16.80 6.09
C VAL A 260 -1.95 16.38 7.35
N GLU A 261 -1.71 17.31 8.27
CA GLU A 261 -0.98 17.07 9.52
C GLU A 261 -1.83 17.38 10.77
N CYS A 262 -3.14 17.44 10.64
CA CYS A 262 -4.04 17.67 11.78
C CYS A 262 -3.99 16.46 12.75
N LYS A 263 -4.49 16.65 13.97
CA LYS A 263 -4.48 15.64 15.05
C LYS A 263 -5.09 14.29 14.63
N LYS A 264 -6.08 14.27 13.73
CA LYS A 264 -6.73 13.05 13.25
C LYS A 264 -5.99 12.38 12.09
N SER A 265 -5.04 13.08 11.45
CA SER A 265 -4.29 12.53 10.31
C SER A 265 -3.31 11.44 10.74
N ARG A 266 -3.29 10.36 9.95
CA ARG A 266 -2.34 9.25 10.08
C ARG A 266 -1.49 9.06 8.83
N ILE A 267 -1.43 10.07 7.96
CA ILE A 267 -0.73 10.00 6.66
C ILE A 267 0.76 9.72 6.84
N PHE A 268 1.44 10.47 7.71
CA PHE A 268 2.86 10.24 7.99
C PHE A 268 3.11 9.00 8.87
N PRO A 269 2.30 8.69 9.90
CA PRO A 269 2.35 7.40 10.57
C PRO A 269 2.23 6.20 9.64
N GLN A 270 1.32 6.22 8.62
CA GLN A 270 1.24 5.18 7.58
C GLN A 270 2.57 4.99 6.85
N MET A 271 3.23 6.10 6.46
CA MET A 271 4.53 6.03 5.77
C MET A 271 5.61 5.38 6.65
N ALA A 272 5.66 5.73 7.93
CA ALA A 272 6.59 5.14 8.90
C ALA A 272 6.30 3.64 9.09
N ASN A 273 5.03 3.27 9.26
CA ASN A 273 4.59 1.87 9.40
C ASN A 273 4.98 1.03 8.18
N GLY A 274 5.06 1.65 7.01
CA GLY A 274 5.52 0.99 5.80
C GLY A 274 6.92 0.39 5.89
N VAL A 275 7.82 0.99 6.64
CA VAL A 275 9.17 0.43 6.86
C VAL A 275 9.07 -0.85 7.69
N TYR A 276 8.35 -0.83 8.79
CA TYR A 276 8.25 -1.98 9.72
C TYR A 276 7.46 -3.15 9.12
N ILE A 277 6.39 -2.88 8.38
CA ILE A 277 5.67 -3.93 7.63
C ILE A 277 6.59 -4.61 6.62
N ARG A 278 7.39 -3.83 5.88
CA ARG A 278 8.36 -4.41 4.93
C ARG A 278 9.45 -5.18 5.62
N MET A 279 9.93 -4.72 6.78
CA MET A 279 10.85 -5.50 7.63
C MET A 279 10.21 -6.83 8.04
N ALA A 280 8.98 -6.83 8.54
CA ALA A 280 8.29 -8.04 8.97
C ALA A 280 8.11 -9.05 7.82
N VAL A 281 7.65 -8.59 6.66
CA VAL A 281 7.45 -9.42 5.47
C VAL A 281 8.77 -10.03 4.98
N ILE A 282 9.83 -9.21 4.89
CA ILE A 282 11.15 -9.67 4.43
C ILE A 282 11.73 -10.66 5.43
N SER A 283 11.70 -10.35 6.73
CA SER A 283 12.20 -11.18 7.80
C SER A 283 11.56 -12.58 7.78
N GLN A 284 10.22 -12.65 7.73
CA GLN A 284 9.53 -13.94 7.68
C GLN A 284 9.83 -14.73 6.40
N ALA A 285 10.03 -14.04 5.27
CA ALA A 285 10.42 -14.70 4.03
C ALA A 285 11.85 -15.26 4.09
N MET A 286 12.79 -14.51 4.68
CA MET A 286 14.19 -14.99 4.87
C MET A 286 14.26 -16.20 5.81
N GLU A 287 13.34 -16.31 6.75
CA GLU A 287 13.21 -17.45 7.68
C GLU A 287 12.28 -18.56 7.17
N HIS A 288 11.77 -18.46 5.96
CA HIS A 288 10.83 -19.40 5.34
C HIS A 288 9.50 -19.57 6.11
N ARG A 289 9.10 -18.57 6.92
CA ARG A 289 7.89 -18.61 7.76
C ARG A 289 6.68 -17.90 7.14
N LEU A 290 6.85 -17.17 6.03
CA LEU A 290 5.78 -16.35 5.47
C LEU A 290 4.55 -17.16 5.04
N TRP A 291 4.75 -18.42 4.64
CA TRP A 291 3.71 -19.31 4.14
C TRP A 291 3.56 -20.60 4.96
N SER A 292 4.14 -20.64 6.16
CA SER A 292 4.00 -21.75 7.10
C SER A 292 2.69 -21.67 7.89
#